data_7ad635546b581961a3fdc590ada6b660
#
_entry.id   7ad635546b581961a3fdc590ada6b660
#
_cell.length_a   1.000
_cell.length_b   1.000
_cell.length_c   1.000
_cell.angle_alpha   90.00
_cell.angle_beta   90.00
_cell.angle_gamma   90.00
#
_symmetry.space_group_name_H-M   'P 1'
#
loop_
_entity.id
_entity.type
_entity.pdbx_description
1 polymer ?
#
loop_
_entity_poly.entity_id
_entity_poly.type
_entity_poly.pdbx_seq_one_letter_code
_entity_poly.pdbx_strand_id
1 'polypeptide(L)'
;MNILQDVEQVLLDGDLDALNDRIKNLQSTEEYDVLYDVANLLIEYGFIGQADEIFSHLLGVFPDEAQLKIDRSSTLLELGEEDEALLLLTEIEPDEEEYVQALLAQADYYQMVGLAETALAKVREAGTLAPHEPVIQLAQAELLLDSGRYSEAVRLYKKLHETSDELAGVRLSSRLAEAYSAGAAYEEAIPYYEELLHQETNPEELFGLGLAYYQTERYTDALSRLEQLLEMDPDYFSAYMLAGQSYAQLNEDSKALELFKKGIERDTFDKELQLAAGKAALKLQQPDVAERYLKEALVLDPEYIDALVTLASLYDQQEEDELLIELLTYTEADQLEIPLLHAFLAYAYERTDAYKEAYEMYVKAYDGMTEDAGFLDSYAKFLLEEGKQSDALQVIRQLVKNAPQAEEWTAYLEAQSEEEV
;
A
#
# COMPACT_ATOMS: atom_id res chain seq x y z
N MET A 1 -44.26 -13.09 27.23
CA MET A 1 -43.19 -12.87 26.28
C MET A 1 -42.13 -12.10 27.04
N ASN A 2 -40.88 -12.44 26.99
CA ASN A 2 -39.81 -11.68 27.67
C ASN A 2 -39.75 -10.31 26.99
N ILE A 3 -39.54 -9.22 27.73
CA ILE A 3 -39.52 -7.84 27.21
C ILE A 3 -38.49 -7.74 26.08
N LEU A 4 -37.31 -8.36 26.23
CA LEU A 4 -36.28 -8.41 25.19
C LEU A 4 -36.76 -9.03 23.87
N GLN A 5 -37.52 -10.15 23.94
CA GLN A 5 -38.09 -10.77 22.74
C GLN A 5 -39.17 -9.89 22.08
N ASP A 6 -39.90 -9.09 22.86
CA ASP A 6 -40.86 -8.13 22.33
C ASP A 6 -40.18 -6.99 21.64
N VAL A 7 -39.08 -6.46 22.21
CA VAL A 7 -38.24 -5.41 21.57
C VAL A 7 -37.56 -5.94 20.31
N GLU A 8 -36.97 -7.12 20.35
CA GLU A 8 -36.37 -7.79 19.21
C GLU A 8 -37.35 -7.98 18.05
N GLN A 9 -38.59 -8.38 18.34
CA GLN A 9 -39.62 -8.50 17.31
C GLN A 9 -39.97 -7.15 16.69
N VAL A 10 -40.08 -6.09 17.50
CA VAL A 10 -40.34 -4.72 17.01
C VAL A 10 -39.18 -4.21 16.10
N LEU A 11 -37.92 -4.54 16.45
CA LEU A 11 -36.74 -4.24 15.64
C LEU A 11 -36.81 -4.97 14.29
N LEU A 12 -37.12 -6.25 14.27
CA LEU A 12 -37.27 -7.05 13.05
C LEU A 12 -38.44 -6.58 12.16
N ASP A 13 -39.50 -6.06 12.75
CA ASP A 13 -40.63 -5.49 12.02
C ASP A 13 -40.36 -4.08 11.49
N GLY A 14 -39.28 -3.42 11.94
CA GLY A 14 -38.86 -2.08 11.53
C GLY A 14 -39.76 -0.94 12.03
N ASP A 15 -40.55 -1.20 13.11
CA ASP A 15 -41.48 -0.20 13.68
C ASP A 15 -40.79 0.66 14.75
N LEU A 16 -40.14 1.74 14.27
CA LEU A 16 -39.39 2.67 15.10
C LEU A 16 -40.29 3.43 16.11
N ASP A 17 -41.56 3.66 15.79
CA ASP A 17 -42.48 4.34 16.69
C ASP A 17 -42.85 3.42 17.87
N ALA A 18 -43.13 2.15 17.59
CA ALA A 18 -43.35 1.14 18.61
C ALA A 18 -42.12 0.91 19.50
N LEU A 19 -40.91 0.92 18.90
CA LEU A 19 -39.65 0.84 19.62
C LEU A 19 -39.49 1.99 20.62
N ASN A 20 -39.65 3.21 20.17
CA ASN A 20 -39.54 4.39 21.03
C ASN A 20 -40.57 4.41 22.16
N ASP A 21 -41.78 3.94 21.91
CA ASP A 21 -42.81 3.83 22.94
C ASP A 21 -42.46 2.75 24.00
N ARG A 22 -41.81 1.64 23.57
CA ARG A 22 -41.31 0.60 24.50
C ARG A 22 -40.17 1.17 25.37
N ILE A 23 -39.19 1.85 24.80
CA ILE A 23 -38.08 2.45 25.53
C ILE A 23 -38.60 3.44 26.58
N LYS A 24 -39.53 4.35 26.21
CA LYS A 24 -40.14 5.29 27.14
C LYS A 24 -40.91 4.62 28.28
N ASN A 25 -41.60 3.53 27.98
CA ASN A 25 -42.30 2.76 29.01
C ASN A 25 -41.33 2.16 30.01
N LEU A 26 -40.23 1.54 29.55
CA LEU A 26 -39.21 0.95 30.40
C LEU A 26 -38.51 2.00 31.27
N GLN A 27 -38.19 3.18 30.72
CA GLN A 27 -37.66 4.31 31.49
C GLN A 27 -38.60 4.76 32.62
N SER A 28 -39.93 4.68 32.39
CA SER A 28 -40.92 5.10 33.36
C SER A 28 -41.19 4.06 34.47
N THR A 29 -40.86 2.78 34.24
CA THR A 29 -41.08 1.67 35.19
C THR A 29 -39.88 1.37 36.09
N GLU A 30 -38.75 2.11 35.92
CA GLU A 30 -37.48 1.95 36.66
C GLU A 30 -36.93 0.51 36.55
N GLU A 31 -37.18 -0.16 35.41
CA GLU A 31 -36.61 -1.49 35.11
C GLU A 31 -35.22 -1.34 34.47
N TYR A 32 -34.25 -0.78 35.23
CA TYR A 32 -32.94 -0.36 34.74
C TYR A 32 -32.10 -1.49 34.15
N ASP A 33 -32.11 -2.68 34.77
CA ASP A 33 -31.42 -3.87 34.24
C ASP A 33 -31.96 -4.26 32.86
N VAL A 34 -33.26 -4.19 32.66
CA VAL A 34 -33.90 -4.48 31.35
C VAL A 34 -33.57 -3.40 30.33
N LEU A 35 -33.51 -2.12 30.77
CA LEU A 35 -33.08 -1.02 29.89
C LEU A 35 -31.64 -1.21 29.42
N TYR A 36 -30.74 -1.63 30.29
CA TYR A 36 -29.36 -1.93 29.93
C TYR A 36 -29.28 -3.05 28.89
N ASP A 37 -30.00 -4.15 29.12
CA ASP A 37 -30.07 -5.26 28.15
C ASP A 37 -30.65 -4.82 26.80
N VAL A 38 -31.66 -3.91 26.81
CA VAL A 38 -32.26 -3.34 25.59
C VAL A 38 -31.23 -2.47 24.86
N ALA A 39 -30.43 -1.66 25.56
CA ALA A 39 -29.39 -0.85 24.94
C ALA A 39 -28.38 -1.72 24.22
N ASN A 40 -27.91 -2.81 24.83
CA ASN A 40 -26.99 -3.76 24.22
C ASN A 40 -27.62 -4.44 22.98
N LEU A 41 -28.90 -4.86 23.06
CA LEU A 41 -29.59 -5.37 21.89
C LEU A 41 -29.70 -4.37 20.75
N LEU A 42 -29.94 -3.09 21.05
CA LEU A 42 -30.00 -2.02 20.06
C LEU A 42 -28.66 -1.83 19.34
N ILE A 43 -27.53 -1.95 20.05
CA ILE A 43 -26.20 -1.91 19.45
C ILE A 43 -26.02 -3.07 18.46
N GLU A 44 -26.40 -4.29 18.84
CA GLU A 44 -26.31 -5.48 17.97
C GLU A 44 -27.09 -5.31 16.65
N TYR A 45 -28.20 -4.58 16.68
CA TYR A 45 -29.03 -4.27 15.50
C TYR A 45 -28.68 -2.95 14.81
N GLY A 46 -27.61 -2.22 15.25
CA GLY A 46 -27.13 -0.99 14.63
C GLY A 46 -27.93 0.28 15.00
N PHE A 47 -28.77 0.23 16.05
CA PHE A 47 -29.56 1.37 16.54
C PHE A 47 -28.79 2.17 17.61
N ILE A 48 -27.57 2.63 17.23
CA ILE A 48 -26.61 3.25 18.16
C ILE A 48 -27.17 4.49 18.86
N GLY A 49 -27.87 5.37 18.11
CA GLY A 49 -28.45 6.58 18.70
C GLY A 49 -29.47 6.31 19.80
N GLN A 50 -30.32 5.28 19.64
CA GLN A 50 -31.29 4.88 20.66
C GLN A 50 -30.59 4.21 21.86
N ALA A 51 -29.51 3.46 21.62
CA ALA A 51 -28.70 2.90 22.70
C ALA A 51 -28.04 4.01 23.54
N ASP A 52 -27.46 5.03 22.89
CA ASP A 52 -26.88 6.19 23.59
C ASP A 52 -27.91 6.94 24.44
N GLU A 53 -29.13 7.16 23.92
CA GLU A 53 -30.23 7.77 24.70
C GLU A 53 -30.53 6.97 25.98
N ILE A 54 -30.50 5.63 25.91
CA ILE A 54 -30.72 4.78 27.08
C ILE A 54 -29.53 4.87 28.04
N PHE A 55 -28.31 4.73 27.58
CA PHE A 55 -27.15 4.87 28.45
C PHE A 55 -27.05 6.25 29.10
N SER A 56 -27.36 7.32 28.35
CA SER A 56 -27.47 8.67 28.90
C SER A 56 -28.49 8.77 30.02
N HIS A 57 -29.66 8.14 29.83
CA HIS A 57 -30.69 8.08 30.87
C HIS A 57 -30.21 7.29 32.11
N LEU A 58 -29.59 6.12 31.90
CA LEU A 58 -29.05 5.29 32.98
C LEU A 58 -27.97 6.03 33.79
N LEU A 59 -27.03 6.74 33.11
CA LEU A 59 -26.03 7.58 33.76
C LEU A 59 -26.63 8.76 34.52
N GLY A 60 -27.81 9.28 34.10
CA GLY A 60 -28.55 10.28 34.86
C GLY A 60 -29.04 9.73 36.22
N VAL A 61 -29.26 8.42 36.33
CA VAL A 61 -29.68 7.72 37.56
C VAL A 61 -28.50 7.19 38.35
N PHE A 62 -27.49 6.67 37.67
CA PHE A 62 -26.27 6.03 38.23
C PHE A 62 -25.02 6.72 37.69
N PRO A 63 -24.72 7.98 38.11
CA PRO A 63 -23.66 8.79 37.51
C PRO A 63 -22.23 8.26 37.78
N ASP A 64 -22.05 7.46 38.84
CA ASP A 64 -20.75 6.92 39.24
C ASP A 64 -20.52 5.47 38.73
N GLU A 65 -21.43 4.94 37.90
CA GLU A 65 -21.32 3.57 37.39
C GLU A 65 -20.30 3.54 36.21
N ALA A 66 -19.11 3.01 36.46
CA ALA A 66 -18.00 3.01 35.51
C ALA A 66 -18.34 2.21 34.24
N GLN A 67 -19.01 1.05 34.36
CA GLN A 67 -19.40 0.26 33.20
C GLN A 67 -20.32 1.04 32.24
N LEU A 68 -21.29 1.79 32.76
CA LEU A 68 -22.17 2.63 31.94
C LEU A 68 -21.41 3.75 31.23
N LYS A 69 -20.36 4.32 31.86
CA LYS A 69 -19.50 5.31 31.21
C LYS A 69 -18.73 4.70 30.03
N ILE A 70 -18.22 3.47 30.21
CA ILE A 70 -17.51 2.74 29.14
C ILE A 70 -18.46 2.43 27.98
N ASP A 71 -19.63 1.84 28.26
CA ASP A 71 -20.59 1.44 27.24
C ASP A 71 -21.12 2.66 26.47
N ARG A 72 -21.43 3.76 27.18
CA ARG A 72 -21.82 5.00 26.52
C ARG A 72 -20.70 5.61 25.70
N SER A 73 -19.45 5.55 26.17
CA SER A 73 -18.31 6.04 25.40
C SER A 73 -18.20 5.33 24.05
N SER A 74 -18.45 4.01 24.02
CA SER A 74 -18.43 3.24 22.77
C SER A 74 -19.52 3.69 21.79
N THR A 75 -20.76 3.94 22.27
CA THR A 75 -21.84 4.47 21.40
C THR A 75 -21.55 5.87 20.92
N LEU A 76 -20.97 6.73 21.76
CA LEU A 76 -20.57 8.09 21.37
C LEU A 76 -19.48 8.09 20.29
N LEU A 77 -18.50 7.18 20.37
CA LEU A 77 -17.47 7.02 19.34
C LEU A 77 -18.08 6.63 17.98
N GLU A 78 -19.03 5.70 17.96
CA GLU A 78 -19.73 5.33 16.73
C GLU A 78 -20.62 6.46 16.17
N LEU A 79 -21.09 7.36 17.01
CA LEU A 79 -21.86 8.56 16.63
C LEU A 79 -20.97 9.75 16.21
N GLY A 80 -19.64 9.65 16.39
CA GLY A 80 -18.67 10.71 16.09
C GLY A 80 -18.59 11.79 17.16
N GLU A 81 -19.10 11.52 18.38
CA GLU A 81 -19.05 12.45 19.53
C GLU A 81 -17.80 12.15 20.40
N GLU A 82 -16.62 12.26 19.78
CA GLU A 82 -15.33 11.80 20.31
C GLU A 82 -14.93 12.47 21.61
N ASP A 83 -15.15 13.80 21.75
CA ASP A 83 -14.79 14.57 22.93
C ASP A 83 -15.59 14.13 24.17
N GLU A 84 -16.90 13.86 24.01
CA GLU A 84 -17.77 13.42 25.10
C GLU A 84 -17.41 12.00 25.53
N ALA A 85 -17.09 11.11 24.57
CA ALA A 85 -16.64 9.77 24.85
C ALA A 85 -15.37 9.76 25.70
N LEU A 86 -14.34 10.53 25.30
CA LEU A 86 -13.10 10.62 26.06
C LEU A 86 -13.30 11.20 27.46
N LEU A 87 -14.20 12.20 27.59
CA LEU A 87 -14.51 12.79 28.88
C LEU A 87 -15.04 11.73 29.87
N LEU A 88 -16.01 10.92 29.43
CA LEU A 88 -16.58 9.83 30.27
C LEU A 88 -15.51 8.82 30.69
N LEU A 89 -14.63 8.42 29.77
CA LEU A 89 -13.56 7.46 30.07
C LEU A 89 -12.50 8.04 31.03
N THR A 90 -12.28 9.36 31.04
CA THR A 90 -11.31 10.01 31.93
C THR A 90 -11.86 10.28 33.34
N GLU A 91 -13.17 10.17 33.53
CA GLU A 91 -13.82 10.26 34.85
C GLU A 91 -13.71 8.99 35.69
N ILE A 92 -13.27 7.86 35.07
CA ILE A 92 -13.11 6.59 35.79
C ILE A 92 -11.77 6.59 36.52
N GLU A 93 -11.81 6.46 37.85
CA GLU A 93 -10.62 6.61 38.69
C GLU A 93 -9.82 5.29 38.79
N PRO A 94 -8.51 5.35 39.08
CA PRO A 94 -7.63 4.17 39.10
C PRO A 94 -7.95 3.10 40.15
N ASP A 95 -8.79 3.40 41.13
CA ASP A 95 -9.21 2.49 42.19
C ASP A 95 -10.54 1.76 41.85
N GLU A 96 -11.17 2.08 40.73
CA GLU A 96 -12.35 1.39 40.23
C GLU A 96 -11.97 0.07 39.54
N GLU A 97 -12.84 -0.94 39.65
CA GLU A 97 -12.61 -2.28 39.10
C GLU A 97 -12.50 -2.22 37.56
N GLU A 98 -13.28 -1.36 36.93
CA GLU A 98 -13.38 -1.16 35.48
C GLU A 98 -12.25 -0.29 34.90
N TYR A 99 -11.34 0.27 35.72
CA TYR A 99 -10.29 1.18 35.25
C TYR A 99 -9.41 0.58 34.14
N VAL A 100 -9.08 -0.71 34.24
CA VAL A 100 -8.33 -1.41 33.17
C VAL A 100 -9.10 -1.43 31.86
N GLN A 101 -10.42 -1.65 31.92
CA GLN A 101 -11.27 -1.64 30.73
C GLN A 101 -11.41 -0.22 30.16
N ALA A 102 -11.50 0.79 31.02
CA ALA A 102 -11.50 2.20 30.62
C ALA A 102 -10.20 2.59 29.90
N LEU A 103 -9.04 2.08 30.35
CA LEU A 103 -7.75 2.30 29.65
C LEU A 103 -7.74 1.65 28.25
N LEU A 104 -8.32 0.48 28.08
CA LEU A 104 -8.45 -0.15 26.75
C LEU A 104 -9.38 0.67 25.85
N ALA A 105 -10.53 1.10 26.35
CA ALA A 105 -11.44 1.96 25.59
C ALA A 105 -10.80 3.33 25.22
N GLN A 106 -9.98 3.91 26.12
CA GLN A 106 -9.16 5.09 25.79
C GLN A 106 -8.14 4.77 24.68
N ALA A 107 -7.55 3.58 24.69
CA ALA A 107 -6.60 3.19 23.65
C ALA A 107 -7.30 3.06 22.28
N ASP A 108 -8.48 2.46 22.23
CA ASP A 108 -9.28 2.37 21.00
C ASP A 108 -9.63 3.77 20.47
N TYR A 109 -10.04 4.68 21.35
CA TYR A 109 -10.25 6.09 20.99
C TYR A 109 -8.98 6.72 20.38
N TYR A 110 -7.82 6.60 21.06
CA TYR A 110 -6.60 7.19 20.56
C TYR A 110 -6.09 6.57 19.26
N GLN A 111 -6.35 5.28 19.04
CA GLN A 111 -6.08 4.62 17.76
C GLN A 111 -6.95 5.20 16.64
N MET A 112 -8.24 5.36 16.88
CA MET A 112 -9.21 5.90 15.92
C MET A 112 -8.84 7.33 15.47
N VAL A 113 -8.39 8.18 16.40
CA VAL A 113 -7.94 9.55 16.08
C VAL A 113 -6.47 9.63 15.61
N GLY A 114 -5.82 8.50 15.35
CA GLY A 114 -4.47 8.42 14.80
C GLY A 114 -3.34 8.71 15.78
N LEU A 115 -3.59 8.69 17.09
CA LEU A 115 -2.61 8.93 18.15
C LEU A 115 -2.02 7.60 18.70
N ALA A 116 -1.42 6.81 17.81
CA ALA A 116 -0.95 5.45 18.08
C ALA A 116 -0.03 5.31 19.30
N GLU A 117 0.91 6.25 19.52
CA GLU A 117 1.81 6.20 20.68
C GLU A 117 1.06 6.45 22.01
N THR A 118 0.01 7.26 21.99
CA THR A 118 -0.85 7.48 23.17
C THR A 118 -1.70 6.23 23.43
N ALA A 119 -2.27 5.62 22.39
CA ALA A 119 -2.97 4.35 22.50
C ALA A 119 -2.07 3.26 23.13
N LEU A 120 -0.86 3.08 22.60
CA LEU A 120 0.14 2.17 23.18
C LEU A 120 0.48 2.47 24.64
N ALA A 121 0.56 3.74 25.02
CA ALA A 121 0.82 4.10 26.43
C ALA A 121 -0.35 3.64 27.33
N LYS A 122 -1.60 3.78 26.87
CA LYS A 122 -2.79 3.34 27.64
C LYS A 122 -2.83 1.82 27.79
N VAL A 123 -2.58 1.07 26.71
CA VAL A 123 -2.53 -0.40 26.80
C VAL A 123 -1.37 -0.88 27.67
N ARG A 124 -0.22 -0.21 27.65
CA ARG A 124 0.90 -0.53 28.57
C ARG A 124 0.56 -0.25 30.03
N GLU A 125 -0.16 0.84 30.31
CA GLU A 125 -0.67 1.15 31.64
C GLU A 125 -1.62 0.04 32.11
N ALA A 126 -2.59 -0.36 31.27
CA ALA A 126 -3.48 -1.49 31.53
C ALA A 126 -2.68 -2.79 31.81
N GLY A 127 -1.65 -3.07 31.01
CA GLY A 127 -0.78 -4.23 31.17
C GLY A 127 0.06 -4.23 32.44
N THR A 128 0.35 -3.05 33.05
CA THR A 128 1.01 -2.98 34.37
C THR A 128 0.08 -3.33 35.50
N LEU A 129 -1.22 -3.04 35.34
CA LEU A 129 -2.26 -3.32 36.34
C LEU A 129 -2.74 -4.77 36.26
N ALA A 130 -2.87 -5.31 35.03
CA ALA A 130 -3.33 -6.67 34.78
C ALA A 130 -2.32 -7.46 33.89
N PRO A 131 -1.11 -7.80 34.40
CA PRO A 131 -0.01 -8.34 33.59
C PRO A 131 -0.23 -9.76 33.04
N HIS A 132 -1.23 -10.45 33.55
CA HIS A 132 -1.56 -11.83 33.16
C HIS A 132 -2.75 -11.93 32.20
N GLU A 133 -3.35 -10.80 31.83
CA GLU A 133 -4.50 -10.78 30.93
C GLU A 133 -4.04 -10.87 29.46
N PRO A 134 -4.34 -12.01 28.78
CA PRO A 134 -3.90 -12.22 27.39
C PRO A 134 -4.49 -11.20 26.43
N VAL A 135 -5.73 -10.73 26.67
CA VAL A 135 -6.42 -9.77 25.80
C VAL A 135 -5.69 -8.42 25.75
N ILE A 136 -5.09 -7.98 26.88
CA ILE A 136 -4.28 -6.74 26.90
C ILE A 136 -2.99 -6.92 26.07
N GLN A 137 -2.36 -8.09 26.15
CA GLN A 137 -1.19 -8.38 25.33
C GLN A 137 -1.54 -8.47 23.84
N LEU A 138 -2.75 -8.98 23.51
CA LEU A 138 -3.28 -8.96 22.14
C LEU A 138 -3.52 -7.53 21.67
N ALA A 139 -4.23 -6.71 22.43
CA ALA A 139 -4.45 -5.30 22.09
C ALA A 139 -3.12 -4.55 21.86
N GLN A 140 -2.12 -4.81 22.70
CA GLN A 140 -0.78 -4.25 22.51
C GLN A 140 -0.12 -4.73 21.22
N ALA A 141 -0.28 -6.00 20.85
CA ALA A 141 0.30 -6.56 19.64
C ALA A 141 -0.37 -6.00 18.38
N GLU A 142 -1.70 -5.83 18.38
CA GLU A 142 -2.46 -5.19 17.28
C GLU A 142 -1.99 -3.74 17.08
N LEU A 143 -1.92 -2.93 18.13
CA LEU A 143 -1.44 -1.56 18.04
C LEU A 143 0.02 -1.46 17.55
N LEU A 144 0.86 -2.41 17.91
CA LEU A 144 2.25 -2.48 17.43
C LEU A 144 2.31 -2.86 15.94
N LEU A 145 1.44 -3.76 15.50
CA LEU A 145 1.32 -4.15 14.09
C LEU A 145 0.91 -2.93 13.25
N ASP A 146 -0.17 -2.25 13.63
CA ASP A 146 -0.68 -1.06 12.96
C ASP A 146 0.32 0.10 12.93
N SER A 147 1.15 0.20 13.98
CA SER A 147 2.21 1.22 14.07
C SER A 147 3.49 0.85 13.30
N GLY A 148 3.51 -0.26 12.54
CA GLY A 148 4.70 -0.72 11.82
C GLY A 148 5.81 -1.31 12.70
N ARG A 149 5.54 -1.56 13.99
CA ARG A 149 6.49 -2.13 14.95
C ARG A 149 6.47 -3.65 14.94
N TYR A 150 6.60 -4.23 13.74
CA TYR A 150 6.36 -5.65 13.44
C TYR A 150 7.12 -6.61 14.35
N SER A 151 8.41 -6.36 14.59
CA SER A 151 9.24 -7.24 15.43
C SER A 151 8.78 -7.28 16.89
N GLU A 152 8.12 -6.23 17.38
CA GLU A 152 7.57 -6.20 18.73
C GLU A 152 6.21 -6.89 18.78
N ALA A 153 5.37 -6.68 17.77
CA ALA A 153 4.11 -7.39 17.59
C ALA A 153 4.31 -8.90 17.52
N VAL A 154 5.22 -9.36 16.67
CA VAL A 154 5.60 -10.79 16.54
C VAL A 154 5.98 -11.42 17.87
N ARG A 155 6.74 -10.72 18.72
CA ARG A 155 7.12 -11.27 20.04
C ARG A 155 5.92 -11.51 20.94
N LEU A 156 4.93 -10.63 20.92
CA LEU A 156 3.72 -10.77 21.71
C LEU A 156 2.81 -11.86 21.13
N TYR A 157 2.58 -11.85 19.81
CA TYR A 157 1.78 -12.89 19.16
C TYR A 157 2.36 -14.28 19.38
N LYS A 158 3.69 -14.47 19.26
CA LYS A 158 4.34 -15.76 19.56
C LYS A 158 4.06 -16.23 20.98
N LYS A 159 4.24 -15.34 21.95
CA LYS A 159 3.98 -15.64 23.36
C LYS A 159 2.51 -16.08 23.59
N LEU A 160 1.57 -15.40 22.95
CA LEU A 160 0.14 -15.73 23.04
C LEU A 160 -0.15 -17.07 22.34
N HIS A 161 0.41 -17.26 21.16
CA HIS A 161 0.24 -18.47 20.34
C HIS A 161 0.76 -19.75 21.03
N GLU A 162 1.80 -19.65 21.88
CA GLU A 162 2.25 -20.78 22.70
C GLU A 162 1.15 -21.37 23.59
N THR A 163 0.11 -20.59 23.92
CA THR A 163 -0.98 -21.00 24.81
C THR A 163 -2.23 -21.42 24.04
N SER A 164 -2.57 -20.72 22.98
CA SER A 164 -3.72 -20.96 22.11
C SER A 164 -3.47 -20.31 20.76
N ASP A 165 -4.04 -20.88 19.68
CA ASP A 165 -4.07 -20.21 18.37
C ASP A 165 -5.25 -19.25 18.21
N GLU A 166 -6.24 -19.30 19.10
CA GLU A 166 -7.39 -18.40 19.07
C GLU A 166 -7.53 -17.67 20.39
N LEU A 167 -7.66 -16.33 20.32
CA LEU A 167 -7.86 -15.46 21.47
C LEU A 167 -8.81 -14.32 21.09
N ALA A 168 -9.90 -14.18 21.84
CA ALA A 168 -10.93 -13.15 21.61
C ALA A 168 -11.43 -13.09 20.14
N GLY A 169 -11.56 -14.24 19.48
CA GLY A 169 -11.98 -14.33 18.07
C GLY A 169 -10.87 -14.04 17.05
N VAL A 170 -9.65 -13.76 17.50
CA VAL A 170 -8.49 -13.50 16.64
C VAL A 170 -7.64 -14.77 16.52
N ARG A 171 -7.35 -15.18 15.28
CA ARG A 171 -6.44 -16.30 14.99
C ARG A 171 -5.00 -15.79 14.99
N LEU A 172 -4.20 -16.23 15.96
CA LEU A 172 -2.85 -15.74 16.20
C LEU A 172 -1.85 -16.19 15.13
N SER A 173 -2.02 -17.37 14.52
CA SER A 173 -1.23 -17.81 13.35
C SER A 173 -1.42 -16.88 12.15
N SER A 174 -2.64 -16.37 11.91
CA SER A 174 -2.91 -15.40 10.85
C SER A 174 -2.20 -14.06 11.14
N ARG A 175 -2.29 -13.56 12.37
CA ARG A 175 -1.58 -12.34 12.78
C ARG A 175 -0.07 -12.48 12.74
N LEU A 176 0.47 -13.65 13.04
CA LEU A 176 1.90 -13.94 12.91
C LEU A 176 2.34 -13.92 11.44
N ALA A 177 1.58 -14.56 10.56
CA ALA A 177 1.86 -14.54 9.12
C ALA A 177 1.86 -13.12 8.56
N GLU A 178 0.84 -12.33 8.92
CA GLU A 178 0.70 -10.93 8.54
C GLU A 178 1.87 -10.08 9.08
N ALA A 179 2.14 -10.15 10.38
CA ALA A 179 3.20 -9.36 11.02
C ALA A 179 4.61 -9.68 10.49
N TYR A 180 4.86 -10.94 10.16
CA TYR A 180 6.11 -11.33 9.52
C TYR A 180 6.20 -10.80 8.09
N SER A 181 5.12 -10.91 7.30
CA SER A 181 5.07 -10.42 5.92
C SER A 181 5.23 -8.91 5.87
N ALA A 182 4.51 -8.17 6.72
CA ALA A 182 4.60 -6.73 6.82
C ALA A 182 6.00 -6.25 7.25
N GLY A 183 6.67 -7.05 8.09
CA GLY A 183 8.06 -6.84 8.50
C GLY A 183 9.11 -7.35 7.51
N ALA A 184 8.71 -7.75 6.29
CA ALA A 184 9.56 -8.37 5.26
C ALA A 184 10.34 -9.63 5.71
N ALA A 185 9.86 -10.31 6.73
CA ALA A 185 10.39 -11.58 7.23
C ALA A 185 9.61 -12.76 6.60
N TYR A 186 9.65 -12.84 5.28
CA TYR A 186 8.81 -13.74 4.48
C TYR A 186 9.07 -15.22 4.71
N GLU A 187 10.33 -15.61 4.94
CA GLU A 187 10.68 -16.99 5.26
C GLU A 187 10.01 -17.47 6.55
N GLU A 188 9.89 -16.58 7.54
CA GLU A 188 9.23 -16.86 8.81
C GLU A 188 7.69 -16.84 8.70
N ALA A 189 7.13 -16.11 7.72
CA ALA A 189 5.69 -16.06 7.45
C ALA A 189 5.16 -17.35 6.80
N ILE A 190 5.95 -17.95 5.90
CA ILE A 190 5.56 -19.13 5.09
C ILE A 190 4.93 -20.24 5.92
N PRO A 191 5.54 -20.77 7.00
CA PRO A 191 4.99 -21.88 7.76
C PRO A 191 3.63 -21.59 8.38
N TYR A 192 3.36 -20.34 8.75
CA TYR A 192 2.06 -19.94 9.30
C TYR A 192 0.98 -19.88 8.21
N TYR A 193 1.27 -19.33 7.03
CA TYR A 193 0.35 -19.38 5.89
C TYR A 193 0.08 -20.81 5.43
N GLU A 194 1.10 -21.69 5.38
CA GLU A 194 0.91 -23.09 5.04
C GLU A 194 0.01 -23.80 6.04
N GLU A 195 0.17 -23.54 7.33
CA GLU A 195 -0.69 -24.09 8.39
C GLU A 195 -2.14 -23.64 8.26
N LEU A 196 -2.37 -22.35 8.03
CA LEU A 196 -3.70 -21.77 7.84
C LEU A 196 -4.41 -22.42 6.64
N LEU A 197 -3.74 -22.54 5.51
CA LEU A 197 -4.29 -23.12 4.29
C LEU A 197 -4.51 -24.64 4.37
N HIS A 198 -3.89 -25.33 5.33
CA HIS A 198 -4.23 -26.73 5.63
C HIS A 198 -5.58 -26.88 6.36
N GLN A 199 -6.03 -25.85 7.06
CA GLN A 199 -7.29 -25.86 7.80
C GLN A 199 -8.45 -25.37 6.93
N GLU A 200 -8.25 -24.22 6.27
CA GLU A 200 -9.27 -23.60 5.42
C GLU A 200 -8.56 -22.83 4.28
N THR A 201 -9.13 -22.86 3.08
CA THR A 201 -8.60 -22.09 1.95
C THR A 201 -9.25 -20.73 1.91
N ASN A 202 -8.44 -19.68 2.05
CA ASN A 202 -8.85 -18.30 2.10
C ASN A 202 -8.05 -17.49 1.05
N PRO A 203 -8.67 -16.58 0.28
CA PRO A 203 -8.00 -15.78 -0.76
C PRO A 203 -6.82 -14.95 -0.24
N GLU A 204 -6.98 -14.28 0.90
CA GLU A 204 -5.95 -13.42 1.48
C GLU A 204 -4.72 -14.23 1.88
N GLU A 205 -4.90 -15.41 2.45
CA GLU A 205 -3.82 -16.31 2.86
C GLU A 205 -3.12 -16.94 1.66
N LEU A 206 -3.87 -17.27 0.59
CA LEU A 206 -3.27 -17.72 -0.68
C LEU A 206 -2.41 -16.63 -1.31
N PHE A 207 -2.90 -15.38 -1.31
CA PHE A 207 -2.13 -14.24 -1.81
C PHE A 207 -0.90 -13.98 -0.94
N GLY A 208 -1.06 -13.96 0.40
CA GLY A 208 0.03 -13.77 1.34
C GLY A 208 1.13 -14.81 1.20
N LEU A 209 0.75 -16.10 1.05
CA LEU A 209 1.70 -17.18 0.80
C LEU A 209 2.37 -17.05 -0.57
N GLY A 210 1.60 -16.69 -1.61
CA GLY A 210 2.12 -16.41 -2.95
C GLY A 210 3.14 -15.29 -2.94
N LEU A 211 2.86 -14.19 -2.23
CA LEU A 211 3.77 -13.07 -2.04
C LEU A 211 5.03 -13.48 -1.28
N ALA A 212 4.88 -14.23 -0.18
CA ALA A 212 6.02 -14.69 0.61
C ALA A 212 6.95 -15.61 -0.21
N TYR A 213 6.38 -16.51 -1.01
CA TYR A 213 7.17 -17.32 -1.95
C TYR A 213 7.84 -16.49 -3.04
N TYR A 214 7.17 -15.47 -3.58
CA TYR A 214 7.76 -14.56 -4.58
C TYR A 214 8.96 -13.80 -4.01
N GLN A 215 8.81 -13.23 -2.82
CA GLN A 215 9.85 -12.45 -2.15
C GLN A 215 11.06 -13.30 -1.71
N THR A 216 10.85 -14.61 -1.50
CA THR A 216 11.90 -15.58 -1.21
C THR A 216 12.42 -16.29 -2.48
N GLU A 217 12.14 -15.75 -3.66
CA GLU A 217 12.56 -16.24 -4.99
C GLU A 217 12.04 -17.65 -5.33
N ARG A 218 11.06 -18.14 -4.59
CA ARG A 218 10.40 -19.44 -4.82
C ARG A 218 9.27 -19.30 -5.84
N TYR A 219 9.56 -18.79 -7.02
CA TYR A 219 8.57 -18.36 -8.03
C TYR A 219 7.61 -19.47 -8.47
N THR A 220 8.08 -20.72 -8.54
CA THR A 220 7.22 -21.86 -8.90
C THR A 220 6.17 -22.15 -7.82
N ASP A 221 6.56 -22.04 -6.54
CA ASP A 221 5.65 -22.22 -5.42
C ASP A 221 4.65 -21.05 -5.35
N ALA A 222 5.14 -19.83 -5.59
CA ALA A 222 4.29 -18.63 -5.70
C ALA A 222 3.20 -18.81 -6.76
N LEU A 223 3.57 -19.23 -7.97
CA LEU A 223 2.64 -19.50 -9.07
C LEU A 223 1.57 -20.51 -8.68
N SER A 224 1.96 -21.61 -8.02
CA SER A 224 1.01 -22.64 -7.59
C SER A 224 -0.09 -22.08 -6.69
N ARG A 225 0.23 -21.12 -5.80
CA ARG A 225 -0.75 -20.49 -4.90
C ARG A 225 -1.55 -19.40 -5.57
N LEU A 226 -0.91 -18.58 -6.40
CA LEU A 226 -1.57 -17.51 -7.13
C LEU A 226 -2.53 -18.03 -8.20
N GLU A 227 -2.17 -19.10 -8.91
CA GLU A 227 -3.08 -19.76 -9.85
C GLU A 227 -4.29 -20.38 -9.14
N GLN A 228 -4.07 -21.03 -7.99
CA GLN A 228 -5.17 -21.51 -7.15
C GLN A 228 -6.08 -20.37 -6.69
N LEU A 229 -5.51 -19.22 -6.31
CA LEU A 229 -6.27 -18.04 -5.95
C LEU A 229 -7.12 -17.53 -7.12
N LEU A 230 -6.53 -17.39 -8.31
CA LEU A 230 -7.22 -16.91 -9.52
C LEU A 230 -8.29 -17.87 -10.05
N GLU A 231 -8.17 -19.17 -9.75
CA GLU A 231 -9.24 -20.15 -10.01
C GLU A 231 -10.42 -19.97 -9.04
N MET A 232 -10.14 -19.60 -7.79
CA MET A 232 -11.14 -19.42 -6.74
C MET A 232 -11.80 -18.03 -6.81
N ASP A 233 -11.00 -17.00 -6.99
CA ASP A 233 -11.43 -15.60 -7.13
C ASP A 233 -10.75 -14.94 -8.35
N PRO A 234 -11.39 -14.99 -9.53
CA PRO A 234 -10.85 -14.34 -10.74
C PRO A 234 -10.80 -12.81 -10.68
N ASP A 235 -11.43 -12.18 -9.69
CA ASP A 235 -11.44 -10.73 -9.52
C ASP A 235 -10.41 -10.25 -8.47
N TYR A 236 -9.53 -11.15 -8.01
CA TYR A 236 -8.39 -10.78 -7.17
C TYR A 236 -7.25 -10.19 -8.01
N PHE A 237 -7.38 -8.91 -8.39
CA PHE A 237 -6.55 -8.24 -9.41
C PHE A 237 -5.05 -8.28 -9.12
N SER A 238 -4.65 -8.07 -7.86
CA SER A 238 -3.22 -8.09 -7.47
C SER A 238 -2.53 -9.43 -7.76
N ALA A 239 -3.28 -10.52 -7.81
CA ALA A 239 -2.73 -11.85 -8.10
C ALA A 239 -2.25 -11.98 -9.55
N TYR A 240 -2.89 -11.31 -10.52
CA TYR A 240 -2.44 -11.30 -11.93
C TYR A 240 -1.06 -10.65 -12.07
N MET A 241 -0.86 -9.51 -11.39
CA MET A 241 0.43 -8.82 -11.39
C MET A 241 1.52 -9.71 -10.82
N LEU A 242 1.31 -10.23 -9.62
CA LEU A 242 2.33 -11.03 -8.92
C LEU A 242 2.65 -12.35 -9.63
N ALA A 243 1.63 -13.04 -10.16
CA ALA A 243 1.82 -14.27 -10.92
C ALA A 243 2.51 -14.00 -12.27
N GLY A 244 2.13 -12.92 -12.97
CA GLY A 244 2.81 -12.51 -14.20
C GLY A 244 4.28 -12.16 -13.96
N GLN A 245 4.58 -11.43 -12.88
CA GLN A 245 5.95 -11.15 -12.46
C GLN A 245 6.71 -12.44 -12.11
N SER A 246 6.07 -13.40 -11.45
CA SER A 246 6.68 -14.70 -11.14
C SER A 246 7.08 -15.47 -12.42
N TYR A 247 6.20 -15.47 -13.44
CA TYR A 247 6.55 -16.03 -14.76
C TYR A 247 7.72 -15.28 -15.42
N ALA A 248 7.73 -13.94 -15.33
CA ALA A 248 8.82 -13.13 -15.91
C ALA A 248 10.18 -13.42 -15.22
N GLN A 249 10.20 -13.66 -13.91
CA GLN A 249 11.42 -14.09 -13.19
C GLN A 249 11.91 -15.46 -13.63
N LEU A 250 11.01 -16.36 -14.02
CA LEU A 250 11.34 -17.66 -14.61
C LEU A 250 11.73 -17.58 -16.09
N ASN A 251 11.80 -16.38 -16.69
CA ASN A 251 12.01 -16.13 -18.12
C ASN A 251 10.91 -16.76 -19.02
N GLU A 252 9.71 -16.95 -18.47
CA GLU A 252 8.54 -17.42 -19.19
C GLU A 252 7.68 -16.23 -19.67
N ASP A 253 8.31 -15.26 -20.36
CA ASP A 253 7.71 -13.98 -20.73
C ASP A 253 6.40 -14.11 -21.54
N SER A 254 6.23 -15.19 -22.32
CA SER A 254 4.98 -15.44 -23.03
C SER A 254 3.81 -15.70 -22.09
N LYS A 255 4.03 -16.46 -21.00
CA LYS A 255 3.00 -16.72 -20.00
C LYS A 255 2.75 -15.48 -19.13
N ALA A 256 3.81 -14.74 -18.81
CA ALA A 256 3.70 -13.46 -18.12
C ALA A 256 2.77 -12.51 -18.88
N LEU A 257 3.03 -12.32 -20.18
CA LEU A 257 2.21 -11.47 -21.04
C LEU A 257 0.76 -11.96 -21.13
N GLU A 258 0.52 -13.28 -21.23
CA GLU A 258 -0.84 -13.83 -21.24
C GLU A 258 -1.59 -13.52 -19.95
N LEU A 259 -0.90 -13.63 -18.82
CA LEU A 259 -1.48 -13.39 -17.50
C LEU A 259 -1.78 -11.90 -17.27
N PHE A 260 -0.85 -11.01 -17.65
CA PHE A 260 -1.10 -9.57 -17.62
C PHE A 260 -2.30 -9.17 -18.48
N LYS A 261 -2.45 -9.76 -19.68
CA LYS A 261 -3.63 -9.56 -20.55
C LYS A 261 -4.92 -9.96 -19.85
N LYS A 262 -4.93 -11.12 -19.18
CA LYS A 262 -6.11 -11.56 -18.42
C LYS A 262 -6.46 -10.59 -17.29
N GLY A 263 -5.46 -10.07 -16.58
CA GLY A 263 -5.67 -9.04 -15.56
C GLY A 263 -6.24 -7.75 -16.14
N ILE A 264 -5.69 -7.28 -17.27
CA ILE A 264 -6.18 -6.08 -17.98
C ILE A 264 -7.64 -6.27 -18.48
N GLU A 265 -8.03 -7.47 -18.90
CA GLU A 265 -9.42 -7.76 -19.29
C GLU A 265 -10.39 -7.65 -18.11
N ARG A 266 -9.91 -7.82 -16.88
CA ARG A 266 -10.70 -7.71 -15.65
C ARG A 266 -10.68 -6.28 -15.08
N ASP A 267 -9.52 -5.65 -15.08
CA ASP A 267 -9.35 -4.25 -14.70
C ASP A 267 -8.62 -3.48 -15.82
N THR A 268 -9.41 -2.79 -16.64
CA THR A 268 -8.87 -1.98 -17.75
C THR A 268 -8.21 -0.70 -17.32
N PHE A 269 -8.35 -0.30 -16.04
CA PHE A 269 -7.79 0.93 -15.49
C PHE A 269 -6.49 0.73 -14.72
N ASP A 270 -5.97 -0.48 -14.65
CA ASP A 270 -4.69 -0.78 -14.03
C ASP A 270 -3.52 -0.41 -14.96
N LYS A 271 -2.93 0.78 -14.74
CA LYS A 271 -1.77 1.27 -15.51
C LYS A 271 -0.51 0.44 -15.28
N GLU A 272 -0.36 -0.18 -14.09
CA GLU A 272 0.77 -1.03 -13.75
C GLU A 272 0.74 -2.33 -14.56
N LEU A 273 -0.42 -2.95 -14.72
CA LEU A 273 -0.59 -4.13 -15.60
C LEU A 273 -0.34 -3.78 -17.07
N GLN A 274 -0.78 -2.61 -17.52
CA GLN A 274 -0.50 -2.12 -18.90
C GLN A 274 1.02 -1.99 -19.10
N LEU A 275 1.75 -1.36 -18.18
CA LEU A 275 3.20 -1.25 -18.25
C LEU A 275 3.89 -2.62 -18.21
N ALA A 276 3.45 -3.52 -17.34
CA ALA A 276 4.01 -4.86 -17.22
C ALA A 276 3.82 -5.67 -18.50
N ALA A 277 2.63 -5.59 -19.13
CA ALA A 277 2.36 -6.20 -20.41
C ALA A 277 3.24 -5.62 -21.53
N GLY A 278 3.43 -4.29 -21.55
CA GLY A 278 4.33 -3.61 -22.47
C GLY A 278 5.78 -4.09 -22.33
N LYS A 279 6.30 -4.13 -21.12
CA LYS A 279 7.66 -4.63 -20.82
C LYS A 279 7.83 -6.12 -21.20
N ALA A 280 6.84 -6.96 -20.93
CA ALA A 280 6.86 -8.37 -21.34
C ALA A 280 6.84 -8.53 -22.87
N ALA A 281 6.06 -7.71 -23.58
CA ALA A 281 6.03 -7.70 -25.03
C ALA A 281 7.37 -7.25 -25.65
N LEU A 282 8.07 -6.29 -25.05
CA LEU A 282 9.43 -5.89 -25.48
C LEU A 282 10.42 -7.04 -25.36
N LYS A 283 10.41 -7.78 -24.25
CA LYS A 283 11.26 -8.97 -24.08
C LYS A 283 10.98 -10.04 -25.14
N LEU A 284 9.73 -10.15 -25.59
CA LEU A 284 9.31 -11.07 -26.65
C LEU A 284 9.58 -10.52 -28.06
N GLN A 285 10.23 -9.37 -28.19
CA GLN A 285 10.48 -8.71 -29.47
C GLN A 285 9.18 -8.42 -30.27
N GLN A 286 8.14 -7.98 -29.56
CA GLN A 286 6.84 -7.60 -30.11
C GLN A 286 6.62 -6.09 -29.91
N PRO A 287 7.34 -5.22 -30.63
CA PRO A 287 7.32 -3.77 -30.39
C PRO A 287 5.94 -3.15 -30.59
N ASP A 288 5.19 -3.55 -31.61
CA ASP A 288 3.84 -3.02 -31.88
C ASP A 288 2.85 -3.33 -30.73
N VAL A 289 3.02 -4.50 -30.11
CA VAL A 289 2.20 -4.92 -28.97
C VAL A 289 2.60 -4.12 -27.72
N ALA A 290 3.91 -3.92 -27.53
CA ALA A 290 4.43 -3.13 -26.43
C ALA A 290 3.98 -1.68 -26.52
N GLU A 291 4.12 -1.05 -27.68
CA GLU A 291 3.68 0.33 -27.94
C GLU A 291 2.21 0.52 -27.54
N ARG A 292 1.33 -0.39 -27.97
CA ARG A 292 -0.09 -0.30 -27.62
C ARG A 292 -0.32 -0.27 -26.11
N TYR A 293 0.28 -1.19 -25.35
CA TYR A 293 0.11 -1.26 -23.89
C TYR A 293 0.72 -0.06 -23.17
N LEU A 294 1.90 0.40 -23.62
CA LEU A 294 2.55 1.57 -23.05
C LEU A 294 1.75 2.86 -23.30
N LYS A 295 1.13 2.99 -24.49
CA LYS A 295 0.22 4.10 -24.79
C LYS A 295 -1.03 4.06 -23.91
N GLU A 296 -1.63 2.89 -23.70
CA GLU A 296 -2.78 2.74 -22.80
C GLU A 296 -2.41 3.11 -21.35
N ALA A 297 -1.21 2.74 -20.88
CA ALA A 297 -0.72 3.16 -19.56
C ALA A 297 -0.65 4.69 -19.44
N LEU A 298 -0.18 5.39 -20.49
CA LEU A 298 -0.10 6.85 -20.54
C LEU A 298 -1.46 7.53 -20.77
N VAL A 299 -2.44 6.85 -21.36
CA VAL A 299 -3.82 7.34 -21.42
C VAL A 299 -4.44 7.36 -20.02
N LEU A 300 -4.14 6.33 -19.20
CA LEU A 300 -4.62 6.22 -17.82
C LEU A 300 -3.92 7.23 -16.91
N ASP A 301 -2.61 7.43 -17.10
CA ASP A 301 -1.81 8.37 -16.34
C ASP A 301 -0.73 9.00 -17.25
N PRO A 302 -0.96 10.20 -17.77
CA PRO A 302 0.00 10.89 -18.64
C PRO A 302 1.35 11.21 -17.97
N GLU A 303 1.41 11.24 -16.64
CA GLU A 303 2.61 11.50 -15.87
C GLU A 303 3.33 10.21 -15.41
N TYR A 304 2.88 9.04 -15.91
CA TYR A 304 3.48 7.76 -15.54
C TYR A 304 4.88 7.58 -16.13
N ILE A 305 5.89 8.05 -15.39
CA ILE A 305 7.29 8.15 -15.80
C ILE A 305 7.83 6.84 -16.38
N ASP A 306 7.54 5.70 -15.73
CA ASP A 306 8.06 4.40 -16.17
C ASP A 306 7.52 3.98 -17.55
N ALA A 307 6.25 4.27 -17.84
CA ALA A 307 5.66 4.01 -19.14
C ALA A 307 6.22 4.98 -20.20
N LEU A 308 6.36 6.25 -19.83
CA LEU A 308 6.92 7.29 -20.69
C LEU A 308 8.37 6.98 -21.10
N VAL A 309 9.23 6.67 -20.15
CA VAL A 309 10.63 6.30 -20.40
C VAL A 309 10.72 5.03 -21.24
N THR A 310 9.88 4.03 -20.94
CA THR A 310 9.88 2.75 -21.68
C THR A 310 9.44 2.96 -23.13
N LEU A 311 8.40 3.77 -23.39
CA LEU A 311 7.92 4.06 -24.74
C LEU A 311 8.89 4.95 -25.51
N ALA A 312 9.46 5.96 -24.86
CA ALA A 312 10.49 6.80 -25.45
C ALA A 312 11.73 6.00 -25.86
N SER A 313 12.19 5.08 -25.00
CA SER A 313 13.29 4.17 -25.33
C SER A 313 12.97 3.25 -26.51
N LEU A 314 11.73 2.79 -26.62
CA LEU A 314 11.27 1.98 -27.77
C LEU A 314 11.37 2.79 -29.08
N TYR A 315 10.85 4.02 -29.08
CA TYR A 315 10.90 4.88 -30.28
C TYR A 315 12.34 5.27 -30.65
N ASP A 316 13.19 5.58 -29.66
CA ASP A 316 14.61 5.87 -29.90
C ASP A 316 15.34 4.68 -30.55
N GLN A 317 15.11 3.45 -30.04
CA GLN A 317 15.69 2.22 -30.59
C GLN A 317 15.21 1.91 -32.03
N GLN A 318 14.00 2.33 -32.40
CA GLN A 318 13.42 2.14 -33.73
C GLN A 318 13.71 3.33 -34.68
N GLU A 319 14.37 4.38 -34.20
CA GLU A 319 14.61 5.64 -34.93
C GLU A 319 13.30 6.30 -35.42
N GLU A 320 12.22 6.13 -34.62
CA GLU A 320 10.90 6.75 -34.87
C GLU A 320 10.86 8.16 -34.26
N ASP A 321 11.71 9.03 -34.80
CA ASP A 321 12.03 10.34 -34.23
C ASP A 321 10.82 11.27 -34.12
N GLU A 322 9.96 11.29 -35.15
CA GLU A 322 8.75 12.12 -35.13
C GLU A 322 7.80 11.69 -34.01
N LEU A 323 7.63 10.37 -33.79
CA LEU A 323 6.78 9.83 -32.71
C LEU A 323 7.39 10.12 -31.34
N LEU A 324 8.69 10.03 -31.22
CA LEU A 324 9.41 10.34 -29.99
C LEU A 324 9.26 11.82 -29.60
N ILE A 325 9.45 12.73 -30.57
CA ILE A 325 9.28 14.18 -30.36
C ILE A 325 7.81 14.49 -30.02
N GLU A 326 6.85 13.90 -30.73
CA GLU A 326 5.43 14.09 -30.46
C GLU A 326 5.06 13.62 -29.05
N LEU A 327 5.49 12.41 -28.65
CA LEU A 327 5.24 11.84 -27.33
C LEU A 327 5.75 12.76 -26.22
N LEU A 328 7.03 13.15 -26.30
CA LEU A 328 7.68 13.91 -25.22
C LEU A 328 7.26 15.39 -25.20
N THR A 329 6.80 15.94 -26.34
CA THR A 329 6.18 17.27 -26.40
C THR A 329 4.77 17.26 -25.81
N TYR A 330 3.98 16.24 -26.15
CA TYR A 330 2.58 16.10 -25.64
C TYR A 330 2.54 15.92 -24.12
N THR A 331 3.48 15.16 -23.57
CA THR A 331 3.58 14.91 -22.12
C THR A 331 4.34 16.02 -21.37
N GLU A 332 4.69 17.10 -22.04
CA GLU A 332 5.51 18.21 -21.48
C GLU A 332 6.78 17.68 -20.77
N ALA A 333 7.36 16.62 -21.31
CA ALA A 333 8.49 15.90 -20.70
C ALA A 333 9.74 16.77 -20.50
N ASP A 334 9.84 17.88 -21.25
CA ASP A 334 10.89 18.88 -21.07
C ASP A 334 10.80 19.65 -19.74
N GLN A 335 9.65 19.58 -19.05
CA GLN A 335 9.41 20.15 -17.73
C GLN A 335 9.65 19.16 -16.59
N LEU A 336 9.73 17.83 -16.89
CA LEU A 336 9.87 16.78 -15.88
C LEU A 336 11.29 16.68 -15.28
N GLU A 337 12.25 17.46 -15.79
CA GLU A 337 13.66 17.46 -15.35
C GLU A 337 14.27 16.02 -15.29
N ILE A 338 13.89 15.16 -16.23
CA ILE A 338 14.41 13.78 -16.36
C ILE A 338 15.50 13.78 -17.43
N PRO A 339 16.80 13.68 -17.04
CA PRO A 339 17.92 13.82 -17.97
C PRO A 339 17.87 12.83 -19.15
N LEU A 340 17.41 11.60 -18.91
CA LEU A 340 17.28 10.56 -19.93
C LEU A 340 16.26 10.94 -21.04
N LEU A 341 15.14 11.56 -20.69
CA LEU A 341 14.15 12.00 -21.68
C LEU A 341 14.69 13.19 -22.50
N HIS A 342 15.45 14.09 -21.87
CA HIS A 342 16.15 15.14 -22.60
C HIS A 342 17.21 14.57 -23.56
N ALA A 343 17.92 13.51 -23.17
CA ALA A 343 18.87 12.83 -24.06
C ALA A 343 18.16 12.21 -25.27
N PHE A 344 17.02 11.53 -25.08
CA PHE A 344 16.23 11.01 -26.20
C PHE A 344 15.73 12.12 -27.13
N LEU A 345 15.26 13.24 -26.60
CA LEU A 345 14.88 14.40 -27.40
C LEU A 345 16.09 14.98 -28.17
N ALA A 346 17.25 15.05 -27.54
CA ALA A 346 18.47 15.54 -28.20
C ALA A 346 18.82 14.67 -29.41
N TYR A 347 18.79 13.34 -29.24
CA TYR A 347 19.05 12.39 -30.33
C TYR A 347 18.02 12.50 -31.47
N ALA A 348 16.75 12.59 -31.14
CA ALA A 348 15.70 12.71 -32.13
C ALA A 348 15.77 14.03 -32.89
N TYR A 349 16.01 15.14 -32.22
CA TYR A 349 16.22 16.46 -32.88
C TYR A 349 17.47 16.48 -33.75
N GLU A 350 18.58 15.84 -33.33
CA GLU A 350 19.78 15.70 -34.12
C GLU A 350 19.50 14.92 -35.42
N ARG A 351 18.86 13.74 -35.33
CA ARG A 351 18.50 12.90 -36.49
C ARG A 351 17.50 13.56 -37.45
N THR A 352 16.70 14.52 -36.95
CA THR A 352 15.75 15.30 -37.76
C THR A 352 16.28 16.65 -38.20
N ASP A 353 17.59 16.90 -38.12
CA ASP A 353 18.28 18.13 -38.49
C ASP A 353 17.83 19.39 -37.72
N ALA A 354 17.17 19.22 -36.57
CA ALA A 354 16.75 20.30 -35.68
C ALA A 354 17.86 20.64 -34.66
N TYR A 355 19.03 21.04 -35.15
CA TYR A 355 20.28 21.15 -34.36
C TYR A 355 20.21 22.15 -33.20
N LYS A 356 19.40 23.19 -33.32
CA LYS A 356 19.25 24.17 -32.25
C LYS A 356 18.50 23.53 -31.05
N GLU A 357 17.42 22.86 -31.32
CA GLU A 357 16.60 22.15 -30.36
C GLU A 357 17.42 20.99 -29.75
N ALA A 358 18.17 20.26 -30.56
CA ALA A 358 19.07 19.22 -30.11
C ALA A 358 20.08 19.75 -29.07
N TYR A 359 20.73 20.87 -29.37
CA TYR A 359 21.69 21.48 -28.45
C TYR A 359 21.05 21.86 -27.11
N GLU A 360 19.84 22.46 -27.13
CA GLU A 360 19.11 22.81 -25.90
C GLU A 360 18.83 21.58 -25.04
N MET A 361 18.45 20.47 -25.65
CA MET A 361 18.17 19.22 -24.94
C MET A 361 19.44 18.52 -24.44
N TYR A 362 20.52 18.52 -25.22
CA TYR A 362 21.84 18.04 -24.77
C TYR A 362 22.31 18.78 -23.50
N VAL A 363 22.17 20.10 -23.49
CA VAL A 363 22.57 20.94 -22.34
C VAL A 363 21.71 20.56 -21.10
N LYS A 364 20.39 20.38 -21.26
CA LYS A 364 19.50 19.97 -20.16
C LYS A 364 19.84 18.58 -19.63
N ALA A 365 20.23 17.67 -20.51
CA ALA A 365 20.56 16.29 -20.13
C ALA A 365 21.91 16.17 -19.40
N TYR A 366 22.87 17.06 -19.76
CA TYR A 366 24.27 16.88 -19.42
C TYR A 366 24.56 16.71 -17.95
N ASP A 367 23.99 17.54 -17.06
CA ASP A 367 24.28 17.50 -15.62
C ASP A 367 23.87 16.15 -14.96
N GLY A 368 22.79 15.52 -15.46
CA GLY A 368 22.32 14.24 -14.96
C GLY A 368 22.87 13.02 -15.70
N MET A 369 23.56 13.21 -16.84
CA MET A 369 24.10 12.14 -17.69
C MET A 369 25.63 12.10 -17.73
N THR A 370 26.30 12.80 -16.81
CA THR A 370 27.77 12.92 -16.79
C THR A 370 28.53 11.60 -16.58
N GLU A 371 27.83 10.54 -16.13
CA GLU A 371 28.40 9.20 -15.93
C GLU A 371 28.10 8.25 -17.10
N ASP A 372 27.19 8.62 -18.00
CA ASP A 372 26.84 7.82 -19.18
C ASP A 372 27.81 8.07 -20.34
N ALA A 373 28.67 7.09 -20.61
CA ALA A 373 29.68 7.21 -21.65
C ALA A 373 29.07 7.28 -23.06
N GLY A 374 27.93 6.63 -23.31
CA GLY A 374 27.23 6.66 -24.60
C GLY A 374 26.67 8.05 -24.89
N PHE A 375 26.02 8.64 -23.89
CA PHE A 375 25.51 10.01 -23.98
C PHE A 375 26.64 11.02 -24.21
N LEU A 376 27.73 10.92 -23.43
CA LEU A 376 28.87 11.81 -23.54
C LEU A 376 29.56 11.70 -24.92
N ASP A 377 29.64 10.49 -25.49
CA ASP A 377 30.16 10.24 -26.82
C ASP A 377 29.29 10.93 -27.89
N SER A 378 27.98 10.72 -27.85
CA SER A 378 27.03 11.36 -28.78
C SER A 378 27.09 12.88 -28.67
N TYR A 379 27.06 13.41 -27.45
CA TYR A 379 27.12 14.88 -27.24
C TYR A 379 28.44 15.50 -27.67
N ALA A 380 29.58 14.82 -27.45
CA ALA A 380 30.85 15.27 -27.88
C ALA A 380 30.93 15.36 -29.42
N LYS A 381 30.45 14.33 -30.14
CA LYS A 381 30.38 14.33 -31.60
C LYS A 381 29.52 15.46 -32.13
N PHE A 382 28.32 15.61 -31.60
CA PHE A 382 27.39 16.69 -31.94
C PHE A 382 28.06 18.08 -31.77
N LEU A 383 28.73 18.33 -30.63
CA LEU A 383 29.39 19.59 -30.35
C LEU A 383 30.54 19.89 -31.35
N LEU A 384 31.29 18.88 -31.78
CA LEU A 384 32.33 19.02 -32.77
C LEU A 384 31.75 19.35 -34.14
N GLU A 385 30.69 18.70 -34.57
CA GLU A 385 29.97 18.95 -35.81
C GLU A 385 29.43 20.39 -35.87
N GLU A 386 28.86 20.86 -34.73
CA GLU A 386 28.38 22.23 -34.58
C GLU A 386 29.51 23.29 -34.38
N GLY A 387 30.79 22.88 -34.41
CA GLY A 387 31.92 23.78 -34.25
C GLY A 387 32.09 24.34 -32.83
N LYS A 388 31.45 23.75 -31.82
CA LYS A 388 31.51 24.17 -30.40
C LYS A 388 32.69 23.50 -29.68
N GLN A 389 33.88 23.79 -30.15
CA GLN A 389 35.11 23.08 -29.78
C GLN A 389 35.44 23.15 -28.27
N SER A 390 35.18 24.32 -27.63
CA SER A 390 35.44 24.50 -26.20
C SER A 390 34.54 23.59 -25.35
N ASP A 391 33.24 23.51 -25.68
CA ASP A 391 32.28 22.72 -24.97
C ASP A 391 32.54 21.22 -25.21
N ALA A 392 32.88 20.84 -26.45
CA ALA A 392 33.30 19.50 -26.82
C ALA A 392 34.46 19.00 -25.97
N LEU A 393 35.51 19.82 -25.82
CA LEU A 393 36.68 19.45 -24.99
C LEU A 393 36.31 19.20 -23.53
N GLN A 394 35.36 19.94 -22.97
CA GLN A 394 34.87 19.70 -21.61
C GLN A 394 34.18 18.34 -21.51
N VAL A 395 33.25 18.04 -22.42
CA VAL A 395 32.52 16.79 -22.47
C VAL A 395 33.45 15.59 -22.69
N ILE A 396 34.43 15.73 -23.63
CA ILE A 396 35.42 14.68 -23.93
C ILE A 396 36.32 14.40 -22.72
N ARG A 397 36.74 15.42 -21.97
CA ARG A 397 37.50 15.21 -20.72
C ARG A 397 36.69 14.41 -19.69
N GLN A 398 35.40 14.68 -19.57
CA GLN A 398 34.53 13.92 -18.68
C GLN A 398 34.35 12.46 -19.18
N LEU A 399 34.16 12.28 -20.49
CA LEU A 399 34.06 10.96 -21.12
C LEU A 399 35.29 10.09 -20.85
N VAL A 400 36.50 10.64 -21.13
CA VAL A 400 37.78 9.94 -20.94
C VAL A 400 38.02 9.61 -19.46
N LYS A 401 37.59 10.48 -18.55
CA LYS A 401 37.67 10.23 -17.12
C LYS A 401 36.81 9.02 -16.71
N ASN A 402 35.61 8.88 -17.28
CA ASN A 402 34.65 7.77 -16.94
C ASN A 402 34.96 6.52 -17.74
N ALA A 403 35.45 6.63 -18.95
CA ALA A 403 35.77 5.54 -19.87
C ALA A 403 37.21 5.67 -20.39
N PRO A 404 38.24 5.37 -19.57
CA PRO A 404 39.65 5.52 -19.99
C PRO A 404 40.03 4.63 -21.18
N GLN A 405 39.23 3.65 -21.54
CA GLN A 405 39.38 2.78 -22.71
C GLN A 405 38.91 3.42 -24.02
N ALA A 406 38.35 4.65 -24.01
CA ALA A 406 37.93 5.39 -25.19
C ALA A 406 39.17 5.98 -25.90
N GLU A 407 39.94 5.11 -26.60
CA GLU A 407 41.22 5.45 -27.23
C GLU A 407 41.12 6.62 -28.23
N GLU A 408 40.04 6.68 -28.99
CA GLU A 408 39.77 7.75 -29.95
C GLU A 408 39.76 9.13 -29.29
N TRP A 409 39.01 9.27 -28.19
CA TRP A 409 38.89 10.56 -27.48
C TRP A 409 40.14 10.89 -26.67
N THR A 410 40.86 9.88 -26.18
CA THR A 410 42.18 10.11 -25.55
C THR A 410 43.17 10.64 -26.53
N ALA A 411 43.28 10.06 -27.73
CA ALA A 411 44.15 10.54 -28.80
C ALA A 411 43.74 11.95 -29.29
N TYR A 412 42.42 12.23 -29.33
CA TYR A 412 41.92 13.56 -29.67
C TYR A 412 42.39 14.62 -28.67
N LEU A 413 42.29 14.35 -27.36
CA LEU A 413 42.77 15.28 -26.33
C LEU A 413 44.27 15.48 -26.37
N GLU A 414 45.07 14.44 -26.64
CA GLU A 414 46.55 14.53 -26.79
C GLU A 414 46.93 15.43 -27.98
N ALA A 415 46.29 15.24 -29.14
CA ALA A 415 46.51 16.07 -30.31
C ALA A 415 46.18 17.56 -30.07
N GLN A 416 45.05 17.84 -29.39
CA GLN A 416 44.70 19.23 -29.06
C GLN A 416 45.69 19.89 -28.09
N SER A 417 46.25 19.10 -27.16
CA SER A 417 47.28 19.63 -26.23
C SER A 417 48.64 19.97 -26.89
N GLU A 418 48.94 19.33 -28.03
CA GLU A 418 50.15 19.61 -28.82
C GLU A 418 50.00 20.87 -29.72
N GLU A 419 48.78 21.21 -30.13
CA GLU A 419 48.48 22.40 -30.93
C GLU A 419 48.46 23.70 -30.10
N GLU A 420 48.25 23.65 -28.79
CA GLU A 420 48.25 24.79 -27.87
C GLU A 420 49.67 25.20 -27.40
N VAL A 421 50.72 24.43 -27.71
CA VAL A 421 52.14 24.69 -27.36
C VAL A 421 52.92 25.26 -28.53
#